data_585dd6f41b1e2f12cff1d13236e619ee
#
_entry.id   585dd6f41b1e2f12cff1d13236e619ee
#
_cell.length_a   1.000
_cell.length_b   1.000
_cell.length_c   1.000
_cell.angle_alpha   90.00
_cell.angle_beta   90.00
_cell.angle_gamma   90.00
#
_symmetry.space_group_name_H-M   'P 1'
#
loop_
_entity.id
_entity.type
_entity.pdbx_description
1 polymer ?
#
loop_
_entity_poly.entity_id
_entity_poly.type
_entity_poly.pdbx_seq_one_letter_code
_entity_poly.pdbx_strand_id
1 'polypeptide(L)'
;SPKNCEAVDTVAIIIPYRNREHYLQGFLQRMHPLLRKQLLRYQIFVIDQSGEKKFNRAKLLNVGAVEATSVVPFDKSIANGYRFCFIMHDVDMLSLSDGLPYNCPKESEGGPRHLSVYTVSHKNRCLYKELFGGVAALNYQQFLSVNGYSYKYFGWGGEDDDMSSRIRIGAGMKIVRPKACSGP
;
A
#
# COMPACT_ATOMS: atom_id res chain seq x y z
N SER A 1 14.75 -10.37 -5.25
CA SER A 1 14.54 -10.59 -6.69
C SER A 1 14.39 -12.07 -6.99
N PRO A 2 13.57 -12.45 -7.96
CA PRO A 2 13.51 -13.82 -8.45
C PRO A 2 14.86 -14.25 -9.03
N LYS A 3 15.22 -15.56 -8.86
CA LYS A 3 16.53 -16.08 -9.30
C LYS A 3 16.63 -16.30 -10.82
N ASN A 4 15.50 -16.56 -11.48
CA ASN A 4 15.46 -17.05 -12.86
C ASN A 4 14.74 -16.12 -13.85
N CYS A 5 14.31 -14.94 -13.41
CA CYS A 5 13.68 -13.93 -14.26
C CYS A 5 13.90 -12.53 -13.69
N GLU A 6 13.80 -11.53 -14.54
CA GLU A 6 13.89 -10.13 -14.12
C GLU A 6 12.50 -9.61 -13.72
N ALA A 7 12.41 -9.12 -12.48
CA ALA A 7 11.14 -8.56 -11.98
C ALA A 7 10.87 -7.21 -12.66
N VAL A 8 9.73 -7.08 -13.31
CA VAL A 8 9.28 -5.82 -13.94
C VAL A 8 8.84 -4.79 -12.90
N ASP A 9 8.33 -5.27 -11.76
CA ASP A 9 7.83 -4.42 -10.68
C ASP A 9 8.83 -4.34 -9.53
N THR A 10 9.09 -3.12 -9.08
CA THR A 10 9.78 -2.84 -7.82
C THR A 10 8.75 -2.28 -6.84
N VAL A 11 8.57 -2.96 -5.73
CA VAL A 11 7.50 -2.70 -4.77
C VAL A 11 8.09 -2.30 -3.43
N ALA A 12 7.74 -1.11 -2.94
CA ALA A 12 8.01 -0.68 -1.58
C ALA A 12 6.79 -0.92 -0.70
N ILE A 13 6.87 -1.84 0.25
CA ILE A 13 5.81 -2.09 1.22
C ILE A 13 6.08 -1.25 2.44
N ILE A 14 5.19 -0.31 2.74
CA ILE A 14 5.36 0.68 3.81
C ILE A 14 4.41 0.35 4.95
N ILE A 15 4.98 0.11 6.13
CA ILE A 15 4.27 -0.31 7.32
C ILE A 15 4.40 0.76 8.39
N PRO A 16 3.35 1.54 8.68
CA PRO A 16 3.32 2.40 9.86
C PRO A 16 3.28 1.53 11.12
N TYR A 17 4.23 1.76 12.01
CA TYR A 17 4.48 0.85 13.12
C TYR A 17 4.65 1.58 14.46
N ARG A 18 4.18 0.96 15.53
CA ARG A 18 4.54 1.25 16.94
C ARG A 18 4.07 0.11 17.85
N ASN A 19 5.02 -0.50 18.58
CA ASN A 19 4.73 -1.49 19.64
C ASN A 19 3.81 -2.65 19.19
N ARG A 20 4.00 -3.17 17.99
CA ARG A 20 3.19 -4.25 17.39
C ARG A 20 4.03 -5.46 16.97
N GLU A 21 5.02 -5.83 17.79
CA GLU A 21 6.04 -6.83 17.45
C GLU A 21 5.43 -8.18 17.04
N HIS A 22 4.45 -8.67 17.78
CA HIS A 22 3.76 -9.92 17.46
C HIS A 22 3.11 -9.90 16.07
N TYR A 23 2.46 -8.78 15.73
CA TYR A 23 1.87 -8.62 14.39
C TYR A 23 2.93 -8.52 13.29
N LEU A 24 4.04 -7.83 13.55
CA LEU A 24 5.13 -7.71 12.59
C LEU A 24 5.77 -9.07 12.30
N GLN A 25 5.99 -9.90 13.31
CA GLN A 25 6.51 -11.26 13.13
C GLN A 25 5.58 -12.10 12.24
N GLY A 26 4.28 -12.13 12.55
CA GLY A 26 3.29 -12.83 11.73
C GLY A 26 3.21 -12.29 10.30
N PHE A 27 3.27 -10.96 10.15
CA PHE A 27 3.32 -10.31 8.85
C PHE A 27 4.52 -10.79 8.02
N LEU A 28 5.74 -10.74 8.56
CA LEU A 28 6.94 -11.13 7.83
C LEU A 28 6.92 -12.60 7.45
N GLN A 29 6.48 -13.47 8.36
CA GLN A 29 6.35 -14.92 8.12
C GLN A 29 5.38 -15.22 6.97
N ARG A 30 4.27 -14.50 6.88
CA ARG A 30 3.25 -14.70 5.82
C ARG A 30 3.63 -14.02 4.51
N MET A 31 4.12 -12.78 4.57
CA MET A 31 4.30 -11.96 3.37
C MET A 31 5.55 -12.32 2.57
N HIS A 32 6.65 -12.69 3.18
CA HIS A 32 7.86 -13.08 2.44
C HIS A 32 7.62 -14.25 1.46
N PRO A 33 7.01 -15.38 1.87
CA PRO A 33 6.70 -16.45 0.94
C PRO A 33 5.74 -16.01 -0.18
N LEU A 34 4.69 -15.24 0.15
CA LEU A 34 3.71 -14.74 -0.81
C LEU A 34 4.36 -13.86 -1.88
N LEU A 35 5.15 -12.86 -1.48
CA LEU A 35 5.79 -11.92 -2.39
C LEU A 35 6.84 -12.60 -3.30
N ARG A 36 7.54 -13.61 -2.77
CA ARG A 36 8.46 -14.43 -3.55
C ARG A 36 7.74 -15.28 -4.62
N LYS A 37 6.58 -15.84 -4.28
CA LYS A 37 5.74 -16.58 -5.26
C LYS A 37 5.28 -15.67 -6.39
N GLN A 38 5.02 -14.39 -6.11
CA GLN A 38 4.62 -13.41 -7.12
C GLN A 38 5.80 -12.84 -7.93
N LEU A 39 7.02 -13.32 -7.69
CA LEU A 39 8.24 -12.95 -8.41
C LEU A 39 8.54 -11.45 -8.41
N LEU A 40 8.18 -10.78 -7.31
CA LEU A 40 8.37 -9.33 -7.16
C LEU A 40 9.80 -9.00 -6.68
N ARG A 41 10.33 -7.90 -7.16
CA ARG A 41 11.42 -7.18 -6.48
C ARG A 41 10.76 -6.31 -5.41
N TYR A 42 10.97 -6.60 -4.14
CA TYR A 42 10.31 -5.87 -3.07
C TYR A 42 11.26 -5.54 -1.92
N GLN A 43 10.92 -4.47 -1.21
CA GLN A 43 11.52 -4.09 0.06
C GLN A 43 10.42 -3.69 1.05
N ILE A 44 10.59 -4.07 2.32
CA ILE A 44 9.64 -3.75 3.40
C ILE A 44 10.27 -2.65 4.25
N PHE A 45 9.54 -1.54 4.40
CA PHE A 45 9.89 -0.38 5.19
C PHE A 45 9.00 -0.33 6.42
N VAL A 46 9.56 -0.65 7.58
CA VAL A 46 8.86 -0.55 8.88
C VAL A 46 9.18 0.82 9.46
N ILE A 47 8.20 1.71 9.47
CA ILE A 47 8.36 3.10 9.92
C ILE A 47 7.82 3.22 11.34
N ASP A 48 8.74 3.17 12.29
CA ASP A 48 8.42 3.18 13.72
C ASP A 48 8.25 4.60 14.25
N GLN A 49 7.10 4.87 14.87
CA GLN A 49 6.85 6.14 15.53
C GLN A 49 7.39 6.11 16.96
N SER A 50 8.47 6.82 17.22
CA SER A 50 9.03 7.03 18.55
C SER A 50 8.15 7.95 19.42
N GLY A 51 8.27 7.79 20.74
CA GLY A 51 7.63 8.64 21.74
C GLY A 51 6.14 8.34 21.96
N GLU A 52 5.51 9.16 22.85
CA GLU A 52 4.16 8.91 23.36
C GLU A 52 3.05 9.71 22.67
N LYS A 53 3.40 10.55 21.71
CA LYS A 53 2.39 11.34 20.96
C LYS A 53 1.39 10.40 20.29
N LYS A 54 0.17 10.90 20.05
CA LYS A 54 -0.84 10.15 19.29
C LYS A 54 -0.25 9.61 17.99
N PHE A 55 -0.59 8.38 17.66
CA PHE A 55 -0.12 7.72 16.44
C PHE A 55 -0.57 8.50 15.20
N ASN A 56 0.34 8.70 14.25
CA ASN A 56 0.03 9.39 13.00
C ASN A 56 0.39 8.48 11.82
N ARG A 57 -0.53 7.59 11.47
CA ARG A 57 -0.40 6.63 10.37
C ARG A 57 -0.05 7.33 9.06
N ALA A 58 -0.75 8.40 8.73
CA ALA A 58 -0.57 9.18 7.51
C ALA A 58 0.86 9.72 7.37
N LYS A 59 1.40 10.31 8.44
CA LYS A 59 2.77 10.82 8.47
C LYS A 59 3.79 9.70 8.25
N LEU A 60 3.60 8.56 8.91
CA LEU A 60 4.52 7.42 8.76
C LEU A 60 4.50 6.85 7.34
N LEU A 61 3.33 6.79 6.70
CA LEU A 61 3.22 6.38 5.29
C LEU A 61 3.97 7.34 4.36
N ASN A 62 3.88 8.66 4.59
CA ASN A 62 4.63 9.64 3.80
C ASN A 62 6.14 9.51 4.03
N VAL A 63 6.58 9.36 5.28
CA VAL A 63 8.01 9.13 5.62
C VAL A 63 8.52 7.90 4.90
N GLY A 64 7.78 6.79 4.97
CA GLY A 64 8.16 5.55 4.29
C GLY A 64 8.23 5.69 2.77
N ALA A 65 7.36 6.51 2.17
CA ALA A 65 7.42 6.77 0.74
C ALA A 65 8.68 7.56 0.35
N VAL A 66 9.07 8.55 1.15
CA VAL A 66 10.33 9.31 0.95
C VAL A 66 11.54 8.40 1.11
N GLU A 67 11.61 7.62 2.19
CA GLU A 67 12.71 6.67 2.42
C GLU A 67 12.80 5.63 1.28
N ALA A 68 11.69 5.09 0.83
CA ALA A 68 11.68 4.12 -0.26
C ALA A 68 12.24 4.70 -1.56
N THR A 69 11.95 5.96 -1.87
CA THR A 69 12.48 6.63 -3.07
C THR A 69 13.97 6.97 -2.96
N SER A 70 14.50 7.15 -1.76
CA SER A 70 15.93 7.42 -1.54
C SER A 70 16.79 6.17 -1.62
N VAL A 71 16.27 5.01 -1.19
CA VAL A 71 17.00 3.74 -1.09
C VAL A 71 16.90 2.90 -2.38
N VAL A 72 15.72 2.90 -3.01
CA VAL A 72 15.53 2.17 -4.27
C VAL A 72 16.14 3.02 -5.39
N PRO A 73 16.95 2.43 -6.31
CA PRO A 73 17.50 3.15 -7.46
C PRO A 73 16.37 3.53 -8.44
N PHE A 74 15.62 4.54 -8.04
CA PHE A 74 14.37 4.96 -8.68
C PHE A 74 14.58 5.40 -10.12
N ASP A 75 15.60 6.24 -10.37
CA ASP A 75 15.89 6.77 -11.71
C ASP A 75 16.28 5.66 -12.71
N LYS A 76 17.03 4.66 -12.25
CA LYS A 76 17.42 3.52 -13.09
C LYS A 76 16.25 2.59 -13.37
N SER A 77 15.32 2.43 -12.44
CA SER A 77 14.15 1.56 -12.62
C SER A 77 13.21 2.14 -13.69
N ILE A 78 12.85 3.42 -13.61
CA ILE A 78 11.96 4.05 -14.59
C ILE A 78 12.62 4.15 -15.98
N ALA A 79 13.90 4.54 -16.05
CA ALA A 79 14.64 4.64 -17.31
C ALA A 79 14.70 3.32 -18.08
N ASN A 80 14.65 2.19 -17.37
CA ASN A 80 14.69 0.83 -17.94
C ASN A 80 13.29 0.21 -18.14
N GLY A 81 12.21 1.00 -18.04
CA GLY A 81 10.84 0.51 -18.21
C GLY A 81 10.28 -0.31 -17.05
N TYR A 82 10.95 -0.34 -15.90
CA TYR A 82 10.44 -0.97 -14.69
C TYR A 82 9.40 -0.08 -14.00
N ARG A 83 8.39 -0.72 -13.40
CA ARG A 83 7.38 -0.01 -12.60
C ARG A 83 7.82 0.04 -11.15
N PHE A 84 7.63 1.21 -10.52
CA PHE A 84 7.82 1.40 -9.10
C PHE A 84 6.52 1.82 -8.42
N CYS A 85 6.20 1.21 -7.30
CA CYS A 85 5.00 1.53 -6.54
C CYS A 85 5.17 1.32 -5.05
N PHE A 86 4.27 1.96 -4.32
CA PHE A 86 4.08 1.81 -2.88
C PHE A 86 2.91 0.88 -2.60
N ILE A 87 3.06 0.02 -1.62
CA ILE A 87 1.97 -0.68 -0.96
C ILE A 87 1.91 -0.18 0.48
N MET A 88 0.93 0.67 0.76
CA MET A 88 0.59 1.12 2.09
C MET A 88 -0.07 -0.03 2.83
N HIS A 89 0.51 -0.49 3.93
CA HIS A 89 0.11 -1.77 4.52
C HIS A 89 0.05 -1.69 6.04
N ASP A 90 -1.10 -1.98 6.63
CA ASP A 90 -1.21 -2.09 8.07
C ASP A 90 -0.62 -3.43 8.53
N VAL A 91 0.13 -3.40 9.63
CA VAL A 91 0.92 -4.54 10.13
C VAL A 91 0.04 -5.73 10.58
N ASP A 92 -1.21 -5.47 10.94
CA ASP A 92 -2.19 -6.45 11.39
C ASP A 92 -3.10 -6.99 10.27
N MET A 93 -2.85 -6.59 9.03
CA MET A 93 -3.53 -7.12 7.85
C MET A 93 -2.70 -8.24 7.22
N LEU A 94 -3.30 -9.42 7.06
CA LEU A 94 -2.64 -10.55 6.39
C LEU A 94 -3.50 -11.03 5.21
N SER A 95 -2.86 -11.22 4.06
CA SER A 95 -3.56 -11.84 2.93
C SER A 95 -3.83 -13.32 3.21
N LEU A 96 -5.08 -13.73 3.09
CA LEU A 96 -5.48 -15.15 3.17
C LEU A 96 -5.30 -15.86 1.83
N SER A 97 -5.17 -15.11 0.73
CA SER A 97 -5.03 -15.65 -0.62
C SER A 97 -3.65 -15.34 -1.20
N ASP A 98 -3.00 -16.32 -1.80
CA ASP A 98 -1.78 -16.12 -2.56
C ASP A 98 -2.02 -15.41 -3.90
N GLY A 99 -3.27 -15.34 -4.36
CA GLY A 99 -3.68 -14.67 -5.59
C GLY A 99 -3.93 -13.17 -5.47
N LEU A 100 -3.89 -12.58 -4.25
CA LEU A 100 -4.03 -11.14 -4.10
C LEU A 100 -2.82 -10.43 -4.73
N PRO A 101 -3.00 -9.56 -5.74
CA PRO A 101 -1.87 -9.03 -6.52
C PRO A 101 -1.16 -7.89 -5.77
N TYR A 102 0.08 -8.15 -5.36
CA TYR A 102 0.99 -7.15 -4.75
C TYR A 102 1.91 -6.47 -5.77
N ASN A 103 1.66 -6.66 -7.04
CA ASN A 103 2.37 -5.96 -8.12
C ASN A 103 1.86 -4.51 -8.29
N CYS A 104 2.63 -3.70 -9.00
CA CYS A 104 2.27 -2.29 -9.21
C CYS A 104 0.97 -2.13 -10.02
N PRO A 105 0.08 -1.17 -9.64
CA PRO A 105 -1.06 -0.78 -10.47
C PRO A 105 -0.58 -0.32 -11.84
N LYS A 106 -1.24 -0.83 -12.89
CA LYS A 106 -0.97 -0.40 -14.27
C LYS A 106 -1.74 0.87 -14.59
N GLU A 107 -1.20 1.72 -15.45
CA GLU A 107 -1.91 2.93 -15.92
C GLU A 107 -3.25 2.59 -16.58
N SER A 108 -3.29 1.47 -17.32
CA SER A 108 -4.51 0.97 -17.96
C SER A 108 -5.64 0.59 -16.98
N GLU A 109 -5.34 0.42 -15.68
CA GLU A 109 -6.35 0.17 -14.64
C GLU A 109 -7.11 1.45 -14.25
N GLY A 110 -6.56 2.62 -14.55
CA GLY A 110 -7.20 3.92 -14.35
C GLY A 110 -7.09 4.49 -12.94
N GLY A 111 -6.31 3.86 -12.05
CA GLY A 111 -6.06 4.42 -10.72
C GLY A 111 -5.45 3.45 -9.70
N PRO A 112 -5.30 3.90 -8.46
CA PRO A 112 -4.80 3.10 -7.34
C PRO A 112 -5.68 1.89 -7.04
N ARG A 113 -5.06 0.85 -6.49
CA ARG A 113 -5.74 -0.42 -6.16
C ARG A 113 -5.95 -0.54 -4.66
N HIS A 114 -7.20 -0.81 -4.22
CA HIS A 114 -7.52 -1.15 -2.84
C HIS A 114 -7.49 -2.67 -2.67
N LEU A 115 -6.58 -3.19 -1.85
CA LEU A 115 -6.33 -4.62 -1.71
C LEU A 115 -7.08 -5.25 -0.53
N SER A 116 -7.36 -4.49 0.54
CA SER A 116 -8.06 -4.97 1.74
C SER A 116 -9.57 -4.68 1.73
N VAL A 117 -10.20 -4.82 0.57
CA VAL A 117 -11.65 -4.57 0.40
C VAL A 117 -12.50 -5.50 1.25
N TYR A 118 -12.06 -6.75 1.37
CA TYR A 118 -12.70 -7.78 2.18
C TYR A 118 -11.80 -8.15 3.35
N THR A 119 -12.31 -8.03 4.57
CA THR A 119 -11.57 -8.43 5.77
C THR A 119 -12.42 -9.36 6.63
N VAL A 120 -11.76 -10.29 7.32
CA VAL A 120 -12.44 -11.24 8.22
C VAL A 120 -13.16 -10.49 9.33
N SER A 121 -12.55 -9.43 9.88
CA SER A 121 -13.15 -8.57 10.90
C SER A 121 -14.49 -7.97 10.47
N HIS A 122 -14.68 -7.74 9.19
CA HIS A 122 -15.92 -7.23 8.61
C HIS A 122 -16.75 -8.31 7.90
N LYS A 123 -16.59 -9.58 8.31
CA LYS A 123 -17.33 -10.74 7.77
C LYS A 123 -17.24 -10.84 6.24
N ASN A 124 -16.10 -10.50 5.67
CA ASN A 124 -15.83 -10.50 4.24
C ASN A 124 -16.85 -9.66 3.44
N ARG A 125 -17.28 -8.54 4.00
CA ARG A 125 -18.16 -7.58 3.32
C ARG A 125 -17.41 -6.32 2.96
N CYS A 126 -17.77 -5.73 1.83
CA CYS A 126 -17.37 -4.37 1.48
C CYS A 126 -18.12 -3.40 2.39
N LEU A 127 -17.42 -2.63 3.22
CA LEU A 127 -18.06 -1.76 4.21
C LEU A 127 -18.75 -0.57 3.55
N TYR A 128 -18.01 0.16 2.75
CA TYR A 128 -18.53 1.29 1.98
C TYR A 128 -17.63 1.56 0.75
N LYS A 129 -18.21 2.20 -0.23
CA LYS A 129 -17.61 2.40 -1.56
C LYS A 129 -16.35 3.27 -1.54
N GLU A 130 -16.24 4.17 -0.59
CA GLU A 130 -15.15 5.14 -0.48
C GLU A 130 -13.95 4.63 0.31
N LEU A 131 -14.08 3.54 1.06
CA LEU A 131 -13.00 2.99 1.89
C LEU A 131 -11.70 2.76 1.09
N PHE A 132 -10.59 3.29 1.61
CA PHE A 132 -9.26 3.10 1.02
C PHE A 132 -8.18 2.81 2.09
N GLY A 133 -8.62 2.24 3.23
CA GLY A 133 -7.75 1.89 4.37
C GLY A 133 -7.16 0.49 4.29
N GLY A 134 -6.36 0.13 5.28
CA GLY A 134 -5.74 -1.18 5.45
C GLY A 134 -4.59 -1.43 4.47
N VAL A 135 -4.88 -1.96 3.28
CA VAL A 135 -3.86 -2.26 2.27
C VAL A 135 -4.23 -1.62 0.93
N ALA A 136 -3.37 -0.74 0.44
CA ALA A 136 -3.59 -0.01 -0.81
C ALA A 136 -2.31 0.09 -1.62
N ALA A 137 -2.40 -0.06 -2.95
CA ALA A 137 -1.29 0.05 -3.88
C ALA A 137 -1.45 1.30 -4.75
N LEU A 138 -0.41 2.14 -4.78
CA LEU A 138 -0.32 3.33 -5.62
C LEU A 138 1.01 3.28 -6.38
N ASN A 139 1.00 3.57 -7.68
CA ASN A 139 2.26 3.84 -8.35
C ASN A 139 2.79 5.22 -7.92
N TYR A 140 4.05 5.48 -8.24
CA TYR A 140 4.72 6.71 -7.81
C TYR A 140 4.01 7.98 -8.28
N GLN A 141 3.57 8.01 -9.54
CA GLN A 141 2.88 9.17 -10.10
C GLN A 141 1.51 9.40 -9.47
N GLN A 142 0.77 8.32 -9.19
CA GLN A 142 -0.50 8.39 -8.47
C GLN A 142 -0.32 8.96 -7.05
N PHE A 143 0.74 8.55 -6.35
CA PHE A 143 1.04 9.07 -5.01
C PHE A 143 1.40 10.56 -5.04
N LEU A 144 2.20 10.99 -6.02
CA LEU A 144 2.56 12.41 -6.18
C LEU A 144 1.35 13.26 -6.57
N SER A 145 0.49 12.78 -7.49
CA SER A 145 -0.66 13.56 -7.97
C SER A 145 -1.67 13.88 -6.86
N VAL A 146 -1.74 13.06 -5.81
CA VAL A 146 -2.56 13.32 -4.63
C VAL A 146 -1.81 14.05 -3.52
N ASN A 147 -0.52 14.38 -3.71
CA ASN A 147 0.35 14.99 -2.72
C ASN A 147 0.44 14.18 -1.41
N GLY A 148 0.49 12.85 -1.52
CA GLY A 148 0.57 11.91 -0.40
C GLY A 148 -0.61 11.99 0.58
N TYR A 149 -0.41 11.46 1.78
CA TYR A 149 -1.40 11.49 2.86
C TYR A 149 -1.36 12.81 3.64
N SER A 150 -2.52 13.26 4.12
CA SER A 150 -2.58 14.40 5.04
C SER A 150 -2.11 13.99 6.45
N TYR A 151 -1.06 14.63 6.94
CA TYR A 151 -0.52 14.37 8.30
C TYR A 151 -1.31 15.04 9.43
N LYS A 152 -2.46 15.62 9.13
CA LYS A 152 -3.32 16.29 10.13
C LYS A 152 -4.15 15.30 10.98
N TYR A 153 -4.19 14.03 10.59
CA TYR A 153 -4.96 12.99 11.28
C TYR A 153 -4.10 12.30 12.35
N PHE A 154 -4.54 12.38 13.60
CA PHE A 154 -3.88 11.76 14.74
C PHE A 154 -4.82 10.78 15.44
N GLY A 155 -4.33 9.61 15.76
CA GLY A 155 -5.12 8.53 16.34
C GLY A 155 -5.69 7.63 15.26
N TRP A 156 -6.99 7.31 15.36
CA TRP A 156 -7.64 6.38 14.44
C TRP A 156 -8.66 7.09 13.55
N GLY A 157 -8.56 6.87 12.25
CA GLY A 157 -9.58 7.21 11.25
C GLY A 157 -9.42 8.58 10.57
N GLY A 158 -10.01 8.69 9.41
CA GLY A 158 -10.12 9.89 8.59
C GLY A 158 -9.03 10.08 7.52
N GLU A 159 -7.82 9.57 7.72
CA GLU A 159 -6.72 9.73 6.76
C GLU A 159 -6.93 8.93 5.47
N ASP A 160 -7.59 7.79 5.55
CA ASP A 160 -7.92 6.93 4.43
C ASP A 160 -9.11 7.45 3.62
N ASP A 161 -10.12 8.03 4.27
CA ASP A 161 -11.23 8.71 3.60
C ASP A 161 -10.76 10.01 2.92
N ASP A 162 -9.86 10.78 3.56
CA ASP A 162 -9.21 11.94 2.93
C ASP A 162 -8.42 11.51 1.70
N MET A 163 -7.62 10.46 1.79
CA MET A 163 -6.86 9.92 0.65
C MET A 163 -7.81 9.46 -0.47
N SER A 164 -8.89 8.75 -0.14
CA SER A 164 -9.92 8.35 -1.11
C SER A 164 -10.52 9.56 -1.84
N SER A 165 -10.82 10.63 -1.11
CA SER A 165 -11.35 11.87 -1.68
C SER A 165 -10.35 12.57 -2.59
N ARG A 166 -9.07 12.64 -2.21
CA ARG A 166 -8.01 13.19 -3.04
C ARG A 166 -7.81 12.41 -4.33
N ILE A 167 -7.87 11.08 -4.28
CA ILE A 167 -7.79 10.21 -5.46
C ILE A 167 -8.96 10.48 -6.39
N ARG A 168 -10.19 10.42 -5.88
CA ARG A 168 -11.41 10.47 -6.71
C ARG A 168 -11.76 11.88 -7.18
N ILE A 169 -11.73 12.85 -6.26
CA ILE A 169 -12.18 14.21 -6.52
C ILE A 169 -10.98 15.08 -6.95
N GLY A 170 -9.87 15.03 -6.22
CA GLY A 170 -8.72 15.87 -6.48
C GLY A 170 -7.97 15.48 -7.75
N ALA A 171 -7.69 14.19 -7.95
CA ALA A 171 -6.93 13.70 -9.11
C ALA A 171 -7.79 13.06 -10.20
N GLY A 172 -9.11 12.97 -10.03
CA GLY A 172 -10.03 12.39 -11.00
C GLY A 172 -9.80 10.90 -11.31
N MET A 173 -9.08 10.19 -10.45
CA MET A 173 -8.76 8.78 -10.65
C MET A 173 -9.84 7.87 -10.05
N LYS A 174 -9.97 6.67 -10.61
CA LYS A 174 -10.81 5.62 -10.03
C LYS A 174 -10.01 4.85 -8.99
N ILE A 175 -10.68 4.34 -7.93
CA ILE A 175 -10.08 3.35 -7.04
C ILE A 175 -10.45 1.96 -7.57
N VAL A 176 -9.45 1.19 -7.97
CA VAL A 176 -9.64 -0.16 -8.51
C VAL A 176 -9.91 -1.15 -7.38
N ARG A 177 -10.98 -1.91 -7.51
CA ARG A 177 -11.43 -2.92 -6.54
C ARG A 177 -11.90 -4.19 -7.24
N PRO A 178 -11.94 -5.34 -6.56
CA PRO A 178 -12.63 -6.53 -7.08
C PRO A 178 -14.08 -6.22 -7.45
N LYS A 179 -14.56 -6.81 -8.54
CA LYS A 179 -15.91 -6.55 -9.11
C LYS A 179 -17.07 -6.67 -8.11
N ALA A 180 -16.96 -7.51 -7.11
CA ALA A 180 -18.02 -7.69 -6.11
C ALA A 180 -18.25 -6.48 -5.17
N CYS A 181 -17.34 -5.47 -5.17
CA CYS A 181 -17.52 -4.19 -4.48
C CYS A 181 -17.99 -3.05 -5.38
N SER A 182 -18.06 -3.28 -6.68
CA SER A 182 -18.74 -2.38 -7.59
C SER A 182 -20.21 -2.71 -7.51
N GLY A 183 -20.94 -2.10 -6.60
CA GLY A 183 -22.41 -2.22 -6.58
C GLY A 183 -23.03 -1.83 -7.91
N PRO A 184 -24.35 -2.14 -8.11
CA PRO A 184 -25.02 -1.85 -9.35
C PRO A 184 -24.90 -0.40 -9.75
#